data_a8b28826f3b62c2d6a5d717438383811
#
_entry.id   a8b28826f3b62c2d6a5d717438383811
#
_cell.length_a   1.000
_cell.length_b   1.000
_cell.length_c   1.000
_cell.angle_alpha   90.00
_cell.angle_beta   90.00
_cell.angle_gamma   90.00
#
_symmetry.space_group_name_H-M   'P 1'
#
loop_
_entity.id
_entity.type
_entity.pdbx_description
1 polymer ?
#
loop_
_entity_poly.entity_id
_entity_poly.type
_entity_poly.pdbx_seq_one_letter_code
_entity_poly.pdbx_strand_id
1 'polypeptide(L)'
;MNRHTKRMGKGILGLLLCAAFGVLALPAKAQTGGEALYKAKCVACHGADGKGETAVGKANKIRDLGSADVQAQSDDVIAGIIGSGKGKMPAYGKSLKPDQIKELVAYIRSLKN
;
A
#
# COMPACT_ATOMS: atom_id res chain seq x y z
N MET A 1 52.65 52.11 38.75
CA MET A 1 53.92 51.45 38.37
C MET A 1 53.67 50.00 38.07
N ASN A 2 54.18 49.57 36.94
CA ASN A 2 54.31 48.21 36.44
C ASN A 2 53.03 47.46 36.03
N ARG A 3 52.83 47.37 34.78
CA ARG A 3 53.47 46.62 33.68
C ARG A 3 53.09 45.14 33.66
N HIS A 4 52.66 44.82 32.47
CA HIS A 4 52.82 43.52 31.78
C HIS A 4 51.74 42.49 32.06
N THR A 5 51.26 41.81 31.15
CA THR A 5 51.64 41.55 29.74
C THR A 5 50.48 40.84 29.04
N LYS A 6 50.24 41.26 27.85
CA LYS A 6 49.77 40.47 26.76
C LYS A 6 50.08 38.97 26.82
N ARG A 7 49.13 38.16 26.71
CA ARG A 7 49.33 36.91 25.93
C ARG A 7 48.06 36.53 25.17
N MET A 8 48.21 36.74 23.90
CA MET A 8 47.38 36.13 22.88
C MET A 8 47.42 34.61 23.01
N GLY A 9 46.29 33.99 23.22
CA GLY A 9 46.10 32.56 23.04
C GLY A 9 45.33 32.35 21.75
N LYS A 10 46.05 31.83 20.78
CA LYS A 10 45.56 31.53 19.43
C LYS A 10 44.37 30.60 19.51
N GLY A 11 43.34 31.00 18.76
CA GLY A 11 42.17 30.20 18.53
C GLY A 11 42.51 28.87 17.88
N ILE A 12 41.95 27.84 18.39
CA ILE A 12 41.81 26.57 17.67
C ILE A 12 40.43 26.61 17.08
N LEU A 13 40.43 26.95 15.79
CA LEU A 13 39.25 26.83 14.92
C LEU A 13 38.97 25.34 14.75
N GLY A 14 38.19 24.80 15.66
CA GLY A 14 37.66 23.45 15.54
C GLY A 14 36.65 23.41 14.41
N LEU A 15 37.11 22.99 13.25
CA LEU A 15 36.27 22.69 12.10
C LEU A 15 35.40 21.43 12.44
N LEU A 16 34.21 21.66 13.00
CA LEU A 16 33.23 20.62 13.14
C LEU A 16 32.69 20.28 11.73
N LEU A 17 33.29 19.26 11.15
CA LEU A 17 32.75 18.60 9.95
C LEU A 17 31.48 17.85 10.37
N CYS A 18 30.33 18.53 10.34
CA CYS A 18 29.04 17.85 10.37
C CYS A 18 28.90 17.09 9.05
N ALA A 19 29.30 15.81 9.07
CA ALA A 19 28.93 14.88 8.04
C ALA A 19 27.40 14.73 8.09
N ALA A 20 26.70 15.48 7.24
CA ALA A 20 25.29 15.28 7.01
C ALA A 20 25.12 13.91 6.35
N PHE A 21 24.86 12.89 7.15
CA PHE A 21 24.33 11.63 6.66
C PHE A 21 22.92 11.94 6.14
N GLY A 22 22.83 12.24 4.85
CA GLY A 22 21.57 12.28 4.13
C GLY A 22 20.99 10.88 4.11
N VAL A 23 20.10 10.58 5.07
CA VAL A 23 19.24 9.39 4.97
C VAL A 23 18.34 9.63 3.76
N LEU A 24 18.68 9.02 2.63
CA LEU A 24 17.73 8.89 1.53
C LEU A 24 16.56 8.02 2.07
N ALA A 25 15.54 8.67 2.59
CA ALA A 25 14.27 8.04 2.85
C ALA A 25 13.69 7.63 1.49
N LEU A 26 13.81 6.35 1.14
CA LEU A 26 13.05 5.77 0.04
C LEU A 26 11.57 6.00 0.38
N PRO A 27 10.75 6.49 -0.57
CA PRO A 27 9.33 6.61 -0.32
C PRO A 27 8.80 5.20 -0.04
N ALA A 28 8.45 4.93 1.21
CA ALA A 28 7.63 3.78 1.53
C ALA A 28 6.34 3.97 0.71
N LYS A 29 6.06 3.04 -0.22
CA LYS A 29 4.75 3.01 -0.87
C LYS A 29 3.73 2.91 0.25
N ALA A 30 3.02 3.99 0.51
CA ALA A 30 1.89 3.97 1.41
C ALA A 30 0.92 2.91 0.85
N GLN A 31 0.66 1.86 1.62
CA GLN A 31 -0.37 0.90 1.24
C GLN A 31 -1.66 1.68 1.12
N THR A 32 -2.28 1.66 -0.05
CA THR A 32 -3.61 2.25 -0.21
C THR A 32 -4.57 1.52 0.71
N GLY A 33 -5.59 2.21 1.22
CA GLY A 33 -6.60 1.57 2.06
C GLY A 33 -7.19 0.32 1.41
N GLY A 34 -7.34 0.32 0.08
CA GLY A 34 -7.78 -0.84 -0.71
C GLY A 34 -6.85 -2.05 -0.63
N GLU A 35 -5.53 -1.85 -0.64
CA GLU A 35 -4.58 -2.95 -0.48
C GLU A 35 -4.69 -3.61 0.90
N ALA A 36 -4.76 -2.79 1.94
CA ALA A 36 -4.90 -3.30 3.31
C ALA A 36 -6.22 -4.07 3.49
N LEU A 37 -7.33 -3.55 2.96
CA LEU A 37 -8.63 -4.22 2.97
C LEU A 37 -8.60 -5.53 2.18
N TYR A 38 -7.98 -5.54 1.01
CA TYR A 38 -7.81 -6.72 0.19
C TYR A 38 -7.06 -7.82 0.93
N LYS A 39 -5.93 -7.48 1.55
CA LYS A 39 -5.13 -8.40 2.36
C LYS A 39 -5.93 -8.97 3.53
N ALA A 40 -6.75 -8.17 4.17
CA ALA A 40 -7.53 -8.60 5.34
C ALA A 40 -8.75 -9.45 5.00
N LYS A 41 -9.39 -9.24 3.84
CA LYS A 41 -10.73 -9.79 3.55
C LYS A 41 -10.82 -10.63 2.28
N CYS A 42 -9.91 -10.49 1.35
CA CYS A 42 -10.04 -11.06 0.00
C CYS A 42 -9.01 -12.15 -0.31
N VAL A 43 -7.82 -12.07 0.28
CA VAL A 43 -6.68 -12.95 -0.01
C VAL A 43 -6.98 -14.42 0.24
N ALA A 44 -7.75 -14.76 1.26
CA ALA A 44 -8.05 -16.16 1.58
C ALA A 44 -8.67 -16.93 0.40
N CYS A 45 -9.45 -16.25 -0.43
CA CYS A 45 -10.07 -16.82 -1.62
C CYS A 45 -9.34 -16.43 -2.91
N HIS A 46 -9.07 -15.12 -3.09
CA HIS A 46 -8.54 -14.59 -4.34
C HIS A 46 -7.02 -14.71 -4.48
N GLY A 47 -6.29 -14.98 -3.38
CA GLY A 47 -4.83 -14.97 -3.36
C GLY A 47 -4.23 -13.58 -3.25
N ALA A 48 -2.98 -13.50 -2.81
CA ALA A 48 -2.27 -12.22 -2.67
C ALA A 48 -2.06 -11.50 -4.02
N ASP A 49 -1.94 -12.26 -5.10
CA ASP A 49 -1.77 -11.79 -6.48
C ASP A 49 -3.11 -11.66 -7.25
N GLY A 50 -4.23 -12.01 -6.62
CA GLY A 50 -5.56 -11.97 -7.23
C GLY A 50 -5.86 -13.10 -8.21
N LYS A 51 -4.98 -14.08 -8.37
CA LYS A 51 -5.13 -15.14 -9.38
C LYS A 51 -6.08 -16.28 -8.99
N GLY A 52 -6.56 -16.27 -7.73
CA GLY A 52 -7.44 -17.33 -7.26
C GLY A 52 -6.77 -18.69 -7.05
N GLU A 53 -5.44 -18.73 -6.95
CA GLU A 53 -4.65 -19.95 -6.82
C GLU A 53 -4.58 -20.51 -5.39
N THR A 54 -5.52 -20.12 -4.53
CA THR A 54 -5.70 -20.69 -3.19
C THR A 54 -6.51 -21.98 -3.26
N ALA A 55 -6.48 -22.78 -2.20
CA ALA A 55 -7.32 -24.01 -2.13
C ALA A 55 -8.82 -23.68 -2.33
N VAL A 56 -9.31 -22.61 -1.68
CA VAL A 56 -10.69 -22.13 -1.82
C VAL A 56 -10.94 -21.58 -3.23
N GLY A 57 -9.98 -20.84 -3.76
CA GLY A 57 -10.04 -20.26 -5.10
C GLY A 57 -10.18 -21.33 -6.18
N LYS A 58 -9.37 -22.37 -6.11
CA LYS A 58 -9.41 -23.51 -7.04
C LYS A 58 -10.71 -24.30 -6.91
N ALA A 59 -11.13 -24.62 -5.68
CA ALA A 59 -12.37 -25.34 -5.43
C ALA A 59 -13.61 -24.62 -5.95
N ASN A 60 -13.61 -23.28 -5.91
CA ASN A 60 -14.73 -22.45 -6.37
C ASN A 60 -14.52 -21.86 -7.76
N LYS A 61 -13.43 -22.21 -8.47
CA LYS A 61 -13.11 -21.72 -9.82
C LYS A 61 -13.12 -20.20 -9.89
N ILE A 62 -12.49 -19.56 -8.88
CA ILE A 62 -12.38 -18.10 -8.82
C ILE A 62 -11.52 -17.60 -9.97
N ARG A 63 -12.01 -16.59 -10.67
CA ARG A 63 -11.29 -15.99 -11.80
C ARG A 63 -10.08 -15.18 -11.33
N ASP A 64 -9.06 -15.10 -12.17
CA ASP A 64 -7.95 -14.17 -12.02
C ASP A 64 -8.48 -12.73 -12.12
N LEU A 65 -8.34 -11.97 -11.06
CA LEU A 65 -8.78 -10.56 -11.01
C LEU A 65 -7.98 -9.66 -11.97
N GLY A 66 -6.76 -10.06 -12.33
CA GLY A 66 -5.93 -9.34 -13.30
C GLY A 66 -6.25 -9.68 -14.76
N SER A 67 -7.12 -10.67 -15.02
CA SER A 67 -7.46 -11.11 -16.36
C SER A 67 -8.19 -10.04 -17.18
N ALA A 68 -8.05 -10.10 -18.50
CA ALA A 68 -8.72 -9.17 -19.40
C ALA A 68 -10.25 -9.14 -19.20
N ASP A 69 -10.87 -10.30 -18.96
CA ASP A 69 -12.33 -10.40 -18.74
C ASP A 69 -12.80 -9.64 -17.51
N VAL A 70 -12.04 -9.71 -16.41
CA VAL A 70 -12.36 -8.96 -15.19
C VAL A 70 -12.05 -7.49 -15.38
N GLN A 71 -10.92 -7.16 -15.97
CA GLN A 71 -10.49 -5.78 -16.18
C GLN A 71 -11.33 -5.02 -17.21
N ALA A 72 -12.05 -5.71 -18.08
CA ALA A 72 -13.00 -5.10 -19.02
C ALA A 72 -14.33 -4.69 -18.37
N GLN A 73 -14.64 -5.20 -17.17
CA GLN A 73 -15.84 -4.79 -16.45
C GLN A 73 -15.70 -3.37 -15.93
N SER A 74 -16.84 -2.64 -15.83
CA SER A 74 -16.82 -1.30 -15.25
C SER A 74 -16.55 -1.34 -13.73
N ASP A 75 -16.10 -0.21 -13.18
CA ASP A 75 -15.89 -0.07 -11.74
C ASP A 75 -17.18 -0.30 -10.96
N ASP A 76 -18.32 0.16 -11.47
CA ASP A 76 -19.62 -0.04 -10.85
C ASP A 76 -20.02 -1.53 -10.80
N VAL A 77 -19.69 -2.29 -11.84
CA VAL A 77 -19.95 -3.74 -11.86
C VAL A 77 -19.08 -4.45 -10.81
N ILE A 78 -17.80 -4.13 -10.74
CA ILE A 78 -16.89 -4.70 -9.74
C ILE A 78 -17.33 -4.30 -8.33
N ALA A 79 -17.63 -3.01 -8.11
CA ALA A 79 -18.12 -2.51 -6.83
C ALA A 79 -19.44 -3.19 -6.43
N GLY A 80 -20.35 -3.39 -7.37
CA GLY A 80 -21.61 -4.09 -7.16
C GLY A 80 -21.41 -5.55 -6.72
N ILE A 81 -20.47 -6.26 -7.34
CA ILE A 81 -20.11 -7.63 -6.95
C ILE A 81 -19.53 -7.67 -5.54
N ILE A 82 -18.65 -6.74 -5.18
CA ILE A 82 -18.09 -6.64 -3.83
C ILE A 82 -19.20 -6.35 -2.82
N GLY A 83 -20.07 -5.39 -3.12
CA GLY A 83 -21.14 -4.96 -2.22
C GLY A 83 -22.22 -6.00 -2.02
N SER A 84 -22.69 -6.60 -3.10
CA SER A 84 -23.83 -7.52 -3.10
C SER A 84 -23.45 -8.99 -3.00
N GLY A 85 -22.18 -9.31 -3.25
CA GLY A 85 -21.72 -10.68 -3.38
C GLY A 85 -22.12 -11.30 -4.72
N LYS A 86 -21.55 -12.46 -5.03
CA LYS A 86 -21.91 -13.24 -6.22
C LYS A 86 -21.55 -14.70 -6.00
N GLY A 87 -22.51 -15.60 -6.16
CA GLY A 87 -22.28 -17.03 -5.93
C GLY A 87 -21.77 -17.26 -4.50
N LYS A 88 -20.58 -17.84 -4.36
CA LYS A 88 -19.95 -18.10 -3.05
C LYS A 88 -19.18 -16.91 -2.49
N MET A 89 -19.02 -15.83 -3.25
CA MET A 89 -18.42 -14.60 -2.76
C MET A 89 -19.39 -13.88 -1.82
N PRO A 90 -18.97 -13.59 -0.57
CA PRO A 90 -19.83 -12.89 0.38
C PRO A 90 -20.12 -11.45 -0.05
N ALA A 91 -21.23 -10.90 0.45
CA ALA A 91 -21.57 -9.48 0.29
C ALA A 91 -20.88 -8.64 1.36
N TYR A 92 -20.18 -7.60 0.95
CA TYR A 92 -19.48 -6.70 1.88
C TYR A 92 -20.15 -5.32 2.05
N GLY A 93 -21.27 -5.07 1.36
CA GLY A 93 -21.94 -3.76 1.38
C GLY A 93 -22.46 -3.31 2.73
N LYS A 94 -22.69 -4.25 3.66
CA LYS A 94 -23.08 -3.92 5.05
C LYS A 94 -21.89 -3.71 5.99
N SER A 95 -20.71 -4.22 5.65
CA SER A 95 -19.51 -4.17 6.48
C SER A 95 -18.46 -3.17 5.99
N LEU A 96 -18.50 -2.77 4.73
CA LEU A 96 -17.61 -1.80 4.14
C LEU A 96 -18.38 -0.54 3.69
N LYS A 97 -17.78 0.61 3.92
CA LYS A 97 -18.30 1.88 3.42
C LYS A 97 -18.13 1.97 1.90
N PRO A 98 -18.96 2.75 1.19
CA PRO A 98 -18.84 2.93 -0.25
C PRO A 98 -17.43 3.34 -0.70
N ASP A 99 -16.75 4.24 0.03
CA ASP A 99 -15.39 4.67 -0.30
C ASP A 99 -14.37 3.55 -0.14
N GLN A 100 -14.54 2.66 0.84
CA GLN A 100 -13.71 1.48 1.01
C GLN A 100 -13.87 0.49 -0.15
N ILE A 101 -15.09 0.34 -0.67
CA ILE A 101 -15.35 -0.49 -1.85
C ILE A 101 -14.67 0.12 -3.07
N LYS A 102 -14.71 1.45 -3.24
CA LYS A 102 -13.98 2.15 -4.33
C LYS A 102 -12.47 1.95 -4.24
N GLU A 103 -11.91 2.00 -3.04
CA GLU A 103 -10.48 1.73 -2.83
C GLU A 103 -10.11 0.28 -3.18
N LEU A 104 -10.98 -0.69 -2.88
CA LEU A 104 -10.82 -2.08 -3.31
C LEU A 104 -10.86 -2.21 -4.82
N VAL A 105 -11.79 -1.55 -5.50
CA VAL A 105 -11.85 -1.54 -6.97
C VAL A 105 -10.56 -0.98 -7.55
N ALA A 106 -10.05 0.13 -7.03
CA ALA A 106 -8.78 0.72 -7.47
C ALA A 106 -7.61 -0.26 -7.28
N TYR A 107 -7.57 -0.97 -6.16
CA TYR A 107 -6.55 -1.99 -5.93
C TYR A 107 -6.68 -3.16 -6.91
N ILE A 108 -7.90 -3.66 -7.17
CA ILE A 108 -8.14 -4.71 -8.18
C ILE A 108 -7.68 -4.26 -9.57
N ARG A 109 -7.86 -2.99 -9.94
CA ARG A 109 -7.33 -2.44 -11.19
C ARG A 109 -5.81 -2.50 -11.25
N SER A 110 -5.12 -2.35 -10.13
CA SER A 110 -3.66 -2.46 -10.07
C SER A 110 -3.13 -3.88 -10.27
N LEU A 111 -4.00 -4.90 -10.16
CA LEU A 111 -3.65 -6.31 -10.38
C LEU A 111 -3.67 -6.73 -11.86
N LYS A 112 -3.97 -5.81 -12.78
CA LYS A 112 -4.00 -6.08 -14.22
C LYS A 112 -2.67 -6.70 -14.69
N ASN A 113 -2.78 -7.83 -15.39
CA ASN A 113 -1.64 -8.56 -15.99
C ASN A 113 -1.15 -7.88 -17.28
#